data_14262e04c066800da46c7cbc885a73d1
#
_entry.id   14262e04c066800da46c7cbc885a73d1
#
_cell.length_a   1.000
_cell.length_b   1.000
_cell.length_c   1.000
_cell.angle_alpha   90.00
_cell.angle_beta   90.00
_cell.angle_gamma   90.00
#
_symmetry.space_group_name_H-M   'P 1'
#
loop_
_entity.id
_entity.type
_entity.pdbx_description
1 polymer ?
#
loop_
_entity_poly.entity_id
_entity_poly.type
_entity_poly.pdbx_seq_one_letter_code
_entity_poly.pdbx_strand_id
1 'polypeptide(L)'
;MMRSLGRAGLLVLLLAGGQGAWAEAIPAAVGRISYGDTPAPGAAICSGALVAPDLVLTAAHCVRGAATDPASIRFDAGWSGGQPGGQRRGAAVILPEGTPVAGMAGLAGDVALVVLEAPFPPGAVTPLPLTDPAGRSFTLIAFRRDAPDQPPRRDLCATLATAPGLLGLGCAVVSGNSGAPLLARDGTGWRIVAVMVAASRGGPVRSWAVLPPAALRLRIPSSAGGSGG
;
A
#
# COMPACT_ATOMS: atom_id res chain seq x y z
N MET A 1 49.19 64.65 9.04
CA MET A 1 47.73 64.48 9.17
C MET A 1 47.28 63.41 8.16
N MET A 2 47.16 62.18 8.59
CA MET A 2 46.72 61.08 7.72
C MET A 2 45.36 60.55 8.28
N ARG A 3 44.31 60.67 7.50
CA ARG A 3 42.97 60.16 7.85
C ARG A 3 42.86 58.72 7.37
N SER A 4 42.69 57.80 8.31
CA SER A 4 42.37 56.40 8.10
C SER A 4 40.90 56.26 7.72
N LEU A 5 40.61 55.71 6.53
CA LEU A 5 39.25 55.27 6.13
C LEU A 5 39.06 53.83 6.54
N GLY A 6 38.21 53.65 7.54
CA GLY A 6 37.74 52.31 7.94
C GLY A 6 36.78 51.73 6.91
N ARG A 7 37.10 50.53 6.36
CA ARG A 7 36.24 49.74 5.52
C ARG A 7 35.34 48.89 6.45
N ALA A 8 34.07 49.23 6.51
CA ALA A 8 33.04 48.36 7.12
C ALA A 8 32.72 47.22 6.15
N GLY A 9 33.13 46.02 6.49
CA GLY A 9 32.79 44.81 5.79
C GLY A 9 31.37 44.38 6.14
N LEU A 10 30.47 44.41 5.16
CA LEU A 10 29.11 43.90 5.29
C LEU A 10 29.15 42.37 5.16
N LEU A 11 28.98 41.65 6.29
CA LEU A 11 28.88 40.18 6.34
C LEU A 11 27.47 39.79 5.93
N VAL A 12 27.25 39.38 4.68
CA VAL A 12 25.99 38.80 4.21
C VAL A 12 25.96 37.34 4.63
N LEU A 13 25.19 37.04 5.70
CA LEU A 13 24.83 35.67 6.05
C LEU A 13 23.83 35.15 5.02
N LEU A 14 24.27 34.33 4.08
CA LEU A 14 23.40 33.50 3.24
C LEU A 14 22.85 32.35 4.09
N LEU A 15 21.66 32.52 4.61
CA LEU A 15 20.85 31.40 5.13
C LEU A 15 20.44 30.54 3.94
N ALA A 16 21.26 29.56 3.60
CA ALA A 16 20.86 28.45 2.74
C ALA A 16 19.79 27.62 3.46
N GLY A 17 18.54 28.01 3.29
CA GLY A 17 17.40 27.19 3.66
C GLY A 17 17.37 25.94 2.78
N GLY A 18 18.09 24.90 3.17
CA GLY A 18 18.01 23.58 2.59
C GLY A 18 16.64 22.99 2.86
N GLN A 19 15.66 23.26 1.99
CA GLN A 19 14.45 22.43 1.88
C GLN A 19 14.88 21.12 1.21
N GLY A 20 15.52 20.24 1.98
CA GLY A 20 15.64 18.84 1.63
C GLY A 20 14.23 18.30 1.51
N ALA A 21 13.73 18.12 0.29
CA ALA A 21 12.56 17.27 0.05
C ALA A 21 12.96 15.87 0.55
N TRP A 22 12.62 15.60 1.81
CA TRP A 22 12.76 14.26 2.38
C TRP A 22 11.90 13.34 1.53
N ALA A 23 12.53 12.49 0.72
CA ALA A 23 11.82 11.41 0.03
C ALA A 23 11.15 10.60 1.14
N GLU A 24 9.85 10.82 1.29
CA GLU A 24 9.08 10.22 2.36
C GLU A 24 9.20 8.71 2.31
N ALA A 25 9.53 8.09 3.44
CA ALA A 25 9.71 6.66 3.53
C ALA A 25 8.42 5.92 3.12
N ILE A 26 8.58 4.82 2.41
CA ILE A 26 7.49 3.91 2.08
C ILE A 26 6.98 3.31 3.39
N PRO A 27 5.64 3.34 3.66
CA PRO A 27 5.11 2.73 4.87
C PRO A 27 5.49 1.26 4.97
N ALA A 28 6.09 0.85 6.09
CA ALA A 28 6.50 -0.52 6.34
C ALA A 28 5.33 -1.53 6.29
N ALA A 29 4.10 -1.04 6.48
CA ALA A 29 2.88 -1.85 6.36
C ALA A 29 2.61 -2.34 4.93
N VAL A 30 3.19 -1.69 3.90
CA VAL A 30 3.06 -2.17 2.52
C VAL A 30 4.03 -3.32 2.32
N GLY A 31 3.50 -4.48 1.95
CA GLY A 31 4.26 -5.72 1.84
C GLY A 31 4.03 -6.47 0.55
N ARG A 32 4.93 -7.40 0.28
CA ARG A 32 4.82 -8.36 -0.81
C ARG A 32 4.07 -9.60 -0.34
N ILE A 33 3.18 -10.10 -1.16
CA ILE A 33 2.57 -11.42 -1.02
C ILE A 33 3.22 -12.37 -2.02
N SER A 34 3.66 -13.52 -1.54
CA SER A 34 4.23 -14.61 -2.33
C SER A 34 3.75 -15.96 -1.78
N TYR A 35 4.16 -17.06 -2.41
CA TYR A 35 3.70 -18.40 -2.06
C TYR A 35 4.87 -19.35 -1.85
N GLY A 36 4.72 -20.27 -0.89
CA GLY A 36 5.75 -21.24 -0.52
C GLY A 36 6.90 -20.63 0.28
N ASP A 37 7.93 -21.45 0.53
CA ASP A 37 9.05 -21.08 1.41
C ASP A 37 10.00 -20.06 0.77
N THR A 38 10.27 -20.25 -0.51
CA THR A 38 11.13 -19.34 -1.28
C THR A 38 10.46 -19.05 -2.61
N PRO A 39 10.14 -17.78 -2.92
CA PRO A 39 9.60 -17.44 -4.22
C PRO A 39 10.59 -17.84 -5.31
N ALA A 40 10.17 -18.73 -6.22
CA ALA A 40 10.98 -19.03 -7.38
C ALA A 40 11.11 -17.79 -8.28
N PRO A 41 12.22 -17.62 -9.02
CA PRO A 41 12.33 -16.58 -10.02
C PRO A 41 11.13 -16.59 -10.97
N GLY A 42 10.46 -15.45 -11.15
CA GLY A 42 9.27 -15.35 -12.00
C GLY A 42 7.96 -15.89 -11.38
N ALA A 43 7.98 -16.36 -10.13
CA ALA A 43 6.77 -16.76 -9.41
C ALA A 43 5.74 -15.63 -9.37
N ALA A 44 4.46 -16.00 -9.25
CA ALA A 44 3.42 -15.01 -9.04
C ALA A 44 3.61 -14.31 -7.69
N ILE A 45 3.59 -13.00 -7.73
CA ILE A 45 3.56 -12.17 -6.53
C ILE A 45 2.39 -11.20 -6.61
N CYS A 46 1.96 -10.74 -5.44
CA CYS A 46 1.02 -9.66 -5.27
C CYS A 46 1.58 -8.65 -4.24
N SER A 47 0.84 -7.60 -4.03
CA SER A 47 1.06 -6.64 -2.95
C SER A 47 -0.05 -6.75 -1.91
N GLY A 48 0.18 -6.21 -0.73
CA GLY A 48 -0.81 -6.09 0.33
C GLY A 48 -0.42 -5.00 1.32
N ALA A 49 -1.31 -4.73 2.25
CA ALA A 49 -1.02 -3.79 3.33
C ALA A 49 -1.54 -4.31 4.67
N LEU A 50 -0.72 -4.20 5.70
CA LEU A 50 -1.11 -4.52 7.07
C LEU A 50 -2.13 -3.48 7.55
N VAL A 51 -3.31 -3.95 7.99
CA VAL A 51 -4.42 -3.12 8.51
C VAL A 51 -4.69 -3.36 9.99
N ALA A 52 -4.14 -4.43 10.55
CA ALA A 52 -4.02 -4.71 11.97
C ALA A 52 -2.71 -5.49 12.19
N PRO A 53 -2.21 -5.70 13.42
CA PRO A 53 -0.92 -6.36 13.65
C PRO A 53 -0.80 -7.76 13.03
N ASP A 54 -1.91 -8.44 12.79
CA ASP A 54 -2.01 -9.79 12.23
C ASP A 54 -2.96 -9.87 11.01
N LEU A 55 -3.33 -8.73 10.40
CA LEU A 55 -4.33 -8.71 9.34
C LEU A 55 -3.84 -7.91 8.12
N VAL A 56 -3.81 -8.56 6.97
CA VAL A 56 -3.38 -7.99 5.69
C VAL A 56 -4.55 -7.82 4.74
N LEU A 57 -4.73 -6.63 4.19
CA LEU A 57 -5.67 -6.32 3.11
C LEU A 57 -4.98 -6.51 1.76
N THR A 58 -5.64 -7.22 0.83
CA THR A 58 -5.13 -7.50 -0.52
C THR A 58 -6.26 -7.77 -1.52
N ALA A 59 -5.93 -8.09 -2.78
CA ALA A 59 -6.91 -8.53 -3.76
C ALA A 59 -7.32 -9.99 -3.53
N ALA A 60 -8.61 -10.30 -3.70
CA ALA A 60 -9.12 -11.66 -3.48
C ALA A 60 -8.52 -12.67 -4.48
N HIS A 61 -8.33 -12.29 -5.75
CA HIS A 61 -7.72 -13.18 -6.75
C HIS A 61 -6.28 -13.57 -6.39
N CYS A 62 -5.57 -12.77 -5.59
CA CYS A 62 -4.24 -13.10 -5.11
C CYS A 62 -4.24 -14.29 -4.14
N VAL A 63 -5.26 -14.42 -3.29
CA VAL A 63 -5.23 -15.37 -2.15
C VAL A 63 -6.32 -16.43 -2.20
N ARG A 64 -7.30 -16.30 -3.09
CA ARG A 64 -8.42 -17.24 -3.23
C ARG A 64 -7.96 -18.69 -3.45
N GLY A 65 -6.94 -18.89 -4.30
CA GLY A 65 -6.39 -20.23 -4.58
C GLY A 65 -5.71 -20.89 -3.38
N ALA A 66 -5.28 -20.10 -2.41
CA ALA A 66 -4.63 -20.55 -1.18
C ALA A 66 -5.58 -20.57 0.04
N ALA A 67 -6.89 -20.37 -0.16
CA ALA A 67 -7.84 -20.33 0.96
C ALA A 67 -7.95 -21.67 1.72
N THR A 68 -7.66 -22.80 1.07
CA THR A 68 -7.61 -24.14 1.67
C THR A 68 -6.25 -24.49 2.28
N ASP A 69 -5.21 -23.73 1.94
CA ASP A 69 -3.86 -23.84 2.50
C ASP A 69 -3.27 -22.44 2.75
N PRO A 70 -3.81 -21.69 3.73
CA PRO A 70 -3.37 -20.33 4.01
C PRO A 70 -1.89 -20.23 4.41
N ALA A 71 -1.32 -21.28 4.98
CA ALA A 71 0.09 -21.33 5.38
C ALA A 71 1.06 -21.22 4.19
N SER A 72 0.60 -21.52 2.97
CA SER A 72 1.38 -21.28 1.75
C SER A 72 1.53 -19.80 1.40
N ILE A 73 0.67 -18.92 1.93
CA ILE A 73 0.77 -17.46 1.75
C ILE A 73 1.88 -16.93 2.64
N ARG A 74 2.75 -16.13 2.07
CA ARG A 74 3.81 -15.40 2.75
C ARG A 74 3.63 -13.90 2.55
N PHE A 75 3.64 -13.15 3.65
CA PHE A 75 3.61 -11.69 3.65
C PHE A 75 4.94 -11.13 4.16
N ASP A 76 5.62 -10.36 3.33
CA ASP A 76 6.90 -9.72 3.61
C ASP A 76 6.66 -8.21 3.76
N ALA A 77 6.74 -7.69 5.00
CA ALA A 77 6.54 -6.27 5.33
C ALA A 77 7.85 -5.52 5.53
N GLY A 78 7.82 -4.19 5.51
CA GLY A 78 8.96 -3.36 5.88
C GLY A 78 10.16 -3.50 4.96
N TRP A 79 9.95 -3.60 3.67
CA TRP A 79 11.00 -3.82 2.68
C TRP A 79 12.03 -2.69 2.66
N SER A 80 13.28 -3.01 2.94
CA SER A 80 14.41 -2.08 2.91
C SER A 80 15.70 -2.80 2.52
N GLY A 81 16.53 -2.16 1.68
CA GLY A 81 17.83 -2.73 1.27
C GLY A 81 17.74 -4.10 0.57
N GLY A 82 16.63 -4.40 -0.13
CA GLY A 82 16.42 -5.68 -0.79
C GLY A 82 15.95 -6.82 0.13
N GLN A 83 15.66 -6.53 1.40
CA GLN A 83 15.22 -7.50 2.40
C GLN A 83 13.94 -7.03 3.11
N PRO A 84 13.03 -7.96 3.51
CA PRO A 84 11.89 -7.61 4.35
C PRO A 84 12.36 -7.31 5.78
N GLY A 85 11.71 -6.31 6.41
CA GLY A 85 11.88 -6.02 7.84
C GLY A 85 11.18 -7.04 8.74
N GLY A 86 10.25 -7.81 8.19
CA GLY A 86 9.56 -8.90 8.87
C GLY A 86 8.71 -9.74 7.92
N GLN A 87 8.51 -11.00 8.27
CA GLN A 87 7.80 -11.98 7.48
C GLN A 87 6.81 -12.75 8.33
N ARG A 88 5.64 -13.07 7.78
CA ARG A 88 4.61 -13.92 8.40
C ARG A 88 3.94 -14.79 7.34
N ARG A 89 3.44 -15.97 7.80
CA ARG A 89 2.59 -16.84 6.99
C ARG A 89 1.12 -16.53 7.24
N GLY A 90 0.27 -16.90 6.30
CA GLY A 90 -1.18 -16.86 6.48
C GLY A 90 -1.64 -17.99 7.40
N ALA A 91 -2.67 -17.68 8.21
CA ALA A 91 -3.41 -18.65 9.03
C ALA A 91 -4.83 -18.85 8.51
N ALA A 92 -5.44 -17.80 7.93
CA ALA A 92 -6.77 -17.88 7.33
C ALA A 92 -6.92 -16.83 6.22
N VAL A 93 -7.84 -17.07 5.29
CA VAL A 93 -8.24 -16.13 4.25
C VAL A 93 -9.72 -15.80 4.45
N ILE A 94 -10.02 -14.50 4.55
CA ILE A 94 -11.40 -13.99 4.63
C ILE A 94 -11.74 -13.41 3.26
N LEU A 95 -12.60 -14.07 2.51
CA LEU A 95 -13.12 -13.66 1.23
C LEU A 95 -14.47 -12.94 1.41
N PRO A 96 -14.86 -12.02 0.50
CA PRO A 96 -16.22 -11.53 0.46
C PRO A 96 -17.21 -12.67 0.29
N GLU A 97 -18.40 -12.51 0.88
CA GLU A 97 -19.49 -13.46 0.71
C GLU A 97 -20.03 -13.44 -0.73
N GLY A 98 -20.49 -14.58 -1.21
CA GLY A 98 -21.11 -14.76 -2.52
C GLY A 98 -20.19 -15.37 -3.57
N THR A 99 -20.79 -15.74 -4.70
CA THR A 99 -20.08 -16.31 -5.84
C THR A 99 -19.41 -15.19 -6.63
N PRO A 100 -18.15 -15.35 -7.07
CA PRO A 100 -17.51 -14.40 -7.96
C PRO A 100 -18.33 -14.23 -9.24
N VAL A 101 -18.65 -12.98 -9.57
CA VAL A 101 -19.36 -12.62 -10.81
C VAL A 101 -18.41 -11.97 -11.79
N ALA A 102 -18.72 -12.01 -13.09
CA ALA A 102 -17.90 -11.37 -14.10
C ALA A 102 -18.13 -9.85 -14.16
N GLY A 103 -17.23 -9.15 -14.83
CA GLY A 103 -17.35 -7.71 -15.11
C GLY A 103 -17.06 -6.81 -13.90
N MET A 104 -17.60 -5.61 -13.92
CA MET A 104 -17.34 -4.57 -12.91
C MET A 104 -17.82 -4.98 -11.50
N ALA A 105 -18.93 -5.70 -11.40
CA ALA A 105 -19.43 -6.22 -10.12
C ALA A 105 -18.46 -7.23 -9.51
N GLY A 106 -17.84 -8.08 -10.33
CA GLY A 106 -16.80 -9.02 -9.89
C GLY A 106 -15.54 -8.29 -9.42
N LEU A 107 -15.15 -7.22 -10.12
CA LEU A 107 -14.04 -6.39 -9.67
C LEU A 107 -14.32 -5.73 -8.33
N ALA A 108 -15.55 -5.24 -8.08
CA ALA A 108 -15.93 -4.62 -6.81
C ALA A 108 -15.86 -5.59 -5.61
N GLY A 109 -15.96 -6.90 -5.87
CA GLY A 109 -15.79 -7.96 -4.87
C GLY A 109 -14.36 -8.53 -4.78
N ASP A 110 -13.42 -8.04 -5.57
CA ASP A 110 -12.06 -8.61 -5.65
C ASP A 110 -11.14 -8.07 -4.56
N VAL A 111 -11.53 -8.19 -3.32
CA VAL A 111 -10.76 -7.78 -2.15
C VAL A 111 -10.87 -8.83 -1.05
N ALA A 112 -9.81 -9.04 -0.28
CA ALA A 112 -9.74 -10.05 0.77
C ALA A 112 -8.89 -9.61 1.95
N LEU A 113 -9.06 -10.30 3.09
CA LEU A 113 -8.14 -10.21 4.22
C LEU A 113 -7.40 -11.54 4.38
N VAL A 114 -6.13 -11.46 4.74
CA VAL A 114 -5.33 -12.61 5.20
C VAL A 114 -5.05 -12.40 6.68
N VAL A 115 -5.52 -13.35 7.50
CA VAL A 115 -5.11 -13.44 8.91
C VAL A 115 -3.73 -14.08 8.94
N LEU A 116 -2.79 -13.49 9.64
CA LEU A 116 -1.42 -14.00 9.78
C LEU A 116 -1.33 -14.95 10.97
N GLU A 117 -0.38 -15.89 10.92
CA GLU A 117 -0.14 -16.88 11.98
C GLU A 117 0.28 -16.26 13.32
N ALA A 118 0.90 -15.07 13.27
CA ALA A 118 1.31 -14.31 14.44
C ALA A 118 1.31 -12.81 14.12
N PRO A 119 1.00 -11.96 15.08
CA PRO A 119 1.07 -10.52 14.90
C PRO A 119 2.52 -10.05 14.70
N PHE A 120 2.69 -8.93 14.02
CA PHE A 120 3.93 -8.18 14.09
C PHE A 120 4.07 -7.58 15.49
N PRO A 121 5.28 -7.60 16.08
CA PRO A 121 5.50 -7.00 17.38
C PRO A 121 5.16 -5.52 17.41
N PRO A 122 4.69 -4.98 18.54
CA PRO A 122 4.45 -3.56 18.69
C PRO A 122 5.66 -2.71 18.26
N GLY A 123 5.43 -1.70 17.42
CA GLY A 123 6.49 -0.82 16.92
C GLY A 123 7.30 -1.37 15.72
N ALA A 124 7.22 -2.66 15.39
CA ALA A 124 7.95 -3.22 14.25
C ALA A 124 7.35 -2.78 12.90
N VAL A 125 6.04 -2.88 12.77
CA VAL A 125 5.28 -2.43 11.60
C VAL A 125 3.99 -1.77 12.09
N THR A 126 3.80 -0.50 11.76
CA THR A 126 2.57 0.22 12.09
C THR A 126 1.51 -0.05 11.03
N PRO A 127 0.37 -0.69 11.36
CA PRO A 127 -0.72 -0.91 10.42
C PRO A 127 -1.28 0.41 9.87
N LEU A 128 -1.79 0.37 8.64
CA LEU A 128 -2.40 1.52 7.98
C LEU A 128 -3.92 1.50 8.20
N PRO A 129 -4.51 2.56 8.73
CA PRO A 129 -5.97 2.66 8.84
C PRO A 129 -6.61 2.87 7.47
N LEU A 130 -7.89 2.51 7.36
CA LEU A 130 -8.71 2.79 6.19
C LEU A 130 -9.35 4.16 6.29
N THR A 131 -9.62 4.77 5.13
CA THR A 131 -10.40 6.01 5.01
C THR A 131 -11.27 5.97 3.76
N ASP A 132 -12.26 6.82 3.70
CA ASP A 132 -13.00 7.07 2.47
C ASP A 132 -12.21 7.99 1.53
N PRO A 133 -12.44 7.89 0.21
CA PRO A 133 -11.73 8.72 -0.74
C PRO A 133 -12.09 10.21 -0.55
N ALA A 134 -11.09 11.01 -0.20
CA ALA A 134 -11.17 12.46 -0.20
C ALA A 134 -10.17 12.99 -1.26
N GLY A 135 -10.68 13.65 -2.29
CA GLY A 135 -9.86 14.13 -3.40
C GLY A 135 -9.83 13.18 -4.60
N ARG A 136 -8.98 13.49 -5.57
CA ARG A 136 -8.94 12.84 -6.89
C ARG A 136 -7.57 12.27 -7.28
N SER A 137 -6.60 12.35 -6.40
CA SER A 137 -5.25 11.82 -6.65
C SER A 137 -4.76 11.08 -5.42
N PHE A 138 -4.24 9.88 -5.64
CA PHE A 138 -3.82 8.98 -4.60
C PHE A 138 -2.45 8.39 -4.95
N THR A 139 -1.73 7.93 -3.95
CA THR A 139 -0.44 7.26 -4.13
C THR A 139 -0.63 5.75 -4.13
N LEU A 140 -0.26 5.09 -5.22
CA LEU A 140 -0.13 3.64 -5.30
C LEU A 140 1.27 3.25 -4.84
N ILE A 141 1.39 2.31 -3.91
CA ILE A 141 2.68 1.72 -3.51
C ILE A 141 2.60 0.22 -3.73
N ALA A 142 3.39 -0.30 -4.66
CA ALA A 142 3.21 -1.65 -5.19
C ALA A 142 4.53 -2.35 -5.51
N PHE A 143 4.57 -3.66 -5.23
CA PHE A 143 5.62 -4.55 -5.73
C PHE A 143 5.36 -4.92 -7.19
N ARG A 144 6.40 -5.41 -7.86
CA ARG A 144 6.37 -5.79 -9.27
C ARG A 144 6.93 -7.20 -9.45
N ARG A 145 6.24 -8.01 -10.27
CA ARG A 145 6.67 -9.39 -10.55
C ARG A 145 7.97 -9.47 -11.34
N ASP A 146 8.23 -8.49 -12.21
CA ASP A 146 9.46 -8.41 -13.01
C ASP A 146 10.68 -7.92 -12.20
N ALA A 147 10.45 -7.46 -10.97
CA ALA A 147 11.49 -7.00 -10.04
C ALA A 147 11.11 -7.35 -8.57
N PRO A 148 10.94 -8.65 -8.25
CA PRO A 148 10.35 -9.09 -6.97
C PRO A 148 11.19 -8.74 -5.74
N ASP A 149 12.51 -8.58 -5.93
CA ASP A 149 13.47 -8.27 -4.86
C ASP A 149 13.83 -6.78 -4.78
N GLN A 150 13.13 -5.95 -5.56
CA GLN A 150 13.29 -4.50 -5.47
C GLN A 150 12.25 -3.92 -4.50
N PRO A 151 12.54 -2.76 -3.91
CA PRO A 151 11.56 -2.01 -3.12
C PRO A 151 10.30 -1.73 -3.93
N PRO A 152 9.12 -1.62 -3.26
CA PRO A 152 7.90 -1.27 -3.96
C PRO A 152 8.01 0.10 -4.61
N ARG A 153 7.41 0.25 -5.80
CA ARG A 153 7.34 1.54 -6.50
C ARG A 153 6.22 2.39 -5.95
N ARG A 154 6.41 3.70 -6.09
CA ARG A 154 5.42 4.73 -5.80
C ARG A 154 4.99 5.38 -7.11
N ASP A 155 3.68 5.38 -7.36
CA ASP A 155 3.06 6.03 -8.53
C ASP A 155 1.91 6.92 -8.06
N LEU A 156 1.79 8.12 -8.64
CA LEU A 156 0.64 9.00 -8.40
C LEU A 156 -0.47 8.65 -9.39
N CYS A 157 -1.67 8.35 -8.87
CA CYS A 157 -2.82 7.89 -9.64
C CYS A 157 -3.97 8.88 -9.52
N ALA A 158 -4.33 9.53 -10.62
CA ALA A 158 -5.53 10.35 -10.69
C ALA A 158 -6.77 9.47 -10.89
N THR A 159 -7.87 9.77 -10.19
CA THR A 159 -9.17 9.17 -10.43
C THR A 159 -9.81 9.83 -11.66
N LEU A 160 -10.09 9.03 -12.68
CA LEU A 160 -10.68 9.45 -13.95
C LEU A 160 -12.14 9.01 -14.08
N ALA A 161 -12.54 7.94 -13.37
CA ALA A 161 -13.89 7.41 -13.38
C ALA A 161 -14.23 6.80 -12.02
N THR A 162 -15.53 6.64 -11.75
CA THR A 162 -16.04 5.90 -10.61
C THR A 162 -17.13 4.93 -11.06
N ALA A 163 -17.23 3.79 -10.38
CA ALA A 163 -18.34 2.86 -10.48
C ALA A 163 -18.67 2.38 -9.05
N PRO A 164 -19.82 1.70 -8.82
CA PRO A 164 -20.15 1.20 -7.50
C PRO A 164 -19.01 0.38 -6.89
N GLY A 165 -18.43 0.86 -5.78
CA GLY A 165 -17.31 0.24 -5.09
C GLY A 165 -15.95 0.32 -5.78
N LEU A 166 -15.79 1.11 -6.86
CA LEU A 166 -14.58 1.14 -7.69
C LEU A 166 -14.12 2.57 -8.01
N LEU A 167 -12.80 2.71 -8.08
CA LEU A 167 -12.11 3.88 -8.64
C LEU A 167 -11.39 3.48 -9.93
N GLY A 168 -11.70 4.15 -11.04
CA GLY A 168 -10.99 4.05 -12.31
C GLY A 168 -9.86 5.07 -12.37
N LEU A 169 -8.64 4.60 -12.57
CA LEU A 169 -7.42 5.37 -12.38
C LEU A 169 -6.65 5.56 -13.70
N GLY A 170 -5.94 6.69 -13.82
CA GLY A 170 -5.10 7.02 -14.96
C GLY A 170 -3.70 6.38 -14.93
N CYS A 171 -3.29 5.79 -13.84
CA CYS A 171 -2.00 5.11 -13.73
C CYS A 171 -2.05 3.69 -14.30
N ALA A 172 -1.04 3.32 -15.11
CA ALA A 172 -0.88 1.97 -15.60
C ALA A 172 -0.28 1.07 -14.51
N VAL A 173 -0.75 -0.18 -14.47
CA VAL A 173 -0.28 -1.19 -13.51
C VAL A 173 0.24 -2.43 -14.23
N VAL A 174 1.10 -3.17 -13.55
CA VAL A 174 1.72 -4.40 -14.04
C VAL A 174 1.49 -5.54 -13.05
N SER A 175 1.83 -6.77 -13.46
CA SER A 175 1.79 -7.94 -12.57
C SER A 175 2.60 -7.69 -11.28
N GLY A 176 2.04 -8.05 -10.13
CA GLY A 176 2.57 -7.76 -8.81
C GLY A 176 1.89 -6.56 -8.12
N ASN A 177 1.30 -5.63 -8.88
CA ASN A 177 0.56 -4.51 -8.31
C ASN A 177 -0.82 -4.90 -7.74
N SER A 178 -1.36 -6.06 -8.10
CA SER A 178 -2.58 -6.61 -7.51
C SER A 178 -2.49 -6.66 -5.99
N GLY A 179 -3.52 -6.18 -5.30
CA GLY A 179 -3.57 -6.10 -3.84
C GLY A 179 -2.85 -4.88 -3.23
N ALA A 180 -2.16 -4.08 -4.03
CA ALA A 180 -1.46 -2.90 -3.55
C ALA A 180 -2.43 -1.84 -3.00
N PRO A 181 -2.11 -1.19 -1.87
CA PRO A 181 -2.92 -0.11 -1.35
C PRO A 181 -2.81 1.14 -2.22
N LEU A 182 -3.96 1.76 -2.47
CA LEU A 182 -4.08 3.13 -2.95
C LEU A 182 -4.21 4.02 -1.73
N LEU A 183 -3.26 4.93 -1.54
CA LEU A 183 -3.08 5.66 -0.30
C LEU A 183 -3.44 7.15 -0.47
N ALA A 184 -4.20 7.67 0.50
CA ALA A 184 -4.30 9.09 0.78
C ALA A 184 -3.37 9.47 1.92
N ARG A 185 -3.06 10.75 2.01
CA ARG A 185 -2.35 11.32 3.14
C ARG A 185 -3.20 12.41 3.80
N ASP A 186 -3.24 12.36 5.12
CA ASP A 186 -3.75 13.46 5.95
C ASP A 186 -2.64 14.00 6.86
N GLY A 187 -2.97 14.94 7.73
CA GLY A 187 -2.01 15.51 8.68
C GLY A 187 -1.42 14.51 9.69
N THR A 188 -1.96 13.30 9.78
CA THR A 188 -1.57 12.24 10.73
C THR A 188 -0.78 11.11 10.07
N GLY A 189 -0.76 11.01 8.74
CA GLY A 189 0.00 10.00 8.01
C GLY A 189 -0.73 9.38 6.83
N TRP A 190 -0.31 8.17 6.43
CA TRP A 190 -0.88 7.42 5.33
C TRP A 190 -2.14 6.64 5.75
N ARG A 191 -3.15 6.62 4.86
CA ARG A 191 -4.39 5.87 5.01
C ARG A 191 -4.75 5.16 3.73
N ILE A 192 -5.30 3.96 3.84
CA ILE A 192 -5.73 3.16 2.70
C ILE A 192 -7.11 3.65 2.25
N VAL A 193 -7.22 4.01 0.97
CA VAL A 193 -8.48 4.38 0.32
C VAL A 193 -9.09 3.20 -0.43
N ALA A 194 -8.24 2.48 -1.18
CA ALA A 194 -8.68 1.40 -2.06
C ALA A 194 -7.56 0.37 -2.25
N VAL A 195 -7.89 -0.74 -2.89
CA VAL A 195 -6.99 -1.84 -3.23
C VAL A 195 -6.93 -2.01 -4.73
N MET A 196 -5.74 -2.03 -5.31
CA MET A 196 -5.54 -2.26 -6.75
C MET A 196 -5.90 -3.68 -7.14
N VAL A 197 -6.76 -3.84 -8.17
CA VAL A 197 -7.26 -5.17 -8.55
C VAL A 197 -7.11 -5.49 -10.03
N ALA A 198 -7.11 -4.50 -10.93
CA ALA A 198 -7.10 -4.79 -12.36
C ALA A 198 -6.39 -3.72 -13.18
N ALA A 199 -5.71 -4.17 -14.24
CA ALA A 199 -5.35 -3.33 -15.37
C ALA A 199 -6.56 -3.15 -16.31
N SER A 200 -6.67 -1.98 -16.93
CA SER A 200 -7.64 -1.70 -17.99
C SER A 200 -6.93 -1.55 -19.34
N ARG A 201 -7.56 -2.04 -20.39
CA ARG A 201 -7.05 -1.95 -21.75
C ARG A 201 -7.91 -0.97 -22.56
N GLY A 202 -7.24 0.01 -23.13
CA GLY A 202 -7.89 1.04 -23.95
C GLY A 202 -8.50 2.18 -23.11
N GLY A 203 -8.57 3.36 -23.71
CA GLY A 203 -9.10 4.56 -23.09
C GLY A 203 -8.20 5.20 -22.02
N PRO A 204 -8.69 6.25 -21.36
CA PRO A 204 -7.95 7.00 -20.36
C PRO A 204 -7.82 6.26 -19.02
N VAL A 205 -8.82 5.43 -18.65
CA VAL A 205 -8.76 4.58 -17.46
C VAL A 205 -7.80 3.43 -17.71
N ARG A 206 -6.72 3.37 -16.94
CA ARG A 206 -5.62 2.41 -17.10
C ARG A 206 -5.65 1.30 -16.06
N SER A 207 -6.34 1.50 -14.94
CA SER A 207 -6.48 0.51 -13.88
C SER A 207 -7.73 0.75 -13.03
N TRP A 208 -8.09 -0.27 -12.23
CA TRP A 208 -9.23 -0.24 -11.31
C TRP A 208 -8.80 -0.64 -9.91
N ALA A 209 -9.29 0.12 -8.91
CA ALA A 209 -9.09 -0.17 -7.50
C ALA A 209 -10.44 -0.30 -6.79
N VAL A 210 -10.54 -1.25 -5.84
CA VAL A 210 -11.73 -1.54 -5.05
C VAL A 210 -11.72 -0.70 -3.78
N LEU A 211 -12.83 -0.04 -3.50
CA LEU A 211 -13.13 0.50 -2.17
C LEU A 211 -13.53 -0.67 -1.27
N PRO A 212 -12.80 -0.96 -0.18
CA PRO A 212 -13.14 -2.09 0.69
C PRO A 212 -14.58 -1.98 1.19
N PRO A 213 -15.45 -3.00 0.95
CA PRO A 213 -16.85 -2.95 1.33
C PRO A 213 -17.03 -2.92 2.85
N ALA A 214 -18.15 -2.38 3.32
CA ALA A 214 -18.45 -2.22 4.75
C ALA A 214 -18.30 -3.53 5.53
N ALA A 215 -18.79 -4.65 5.00
CA ALA A 215 -18.69 -5.96 5.63
C ALA A 215 -17.22 -6.38 5.90
N LEU A 216 -16.29 -6.03 4.99
CA LEU A 216 -14.87 -6.31 5.17
C LEU A 216 -14.24 -5.33 6.17
N ARG A 217 -14.62 -4.04 6.10
CA ARG A 217 -14.14 -3.01 7.03
C ARG A 217 -14.48 -3.33 8.49
N LEU A 218 -15.65 -3.93 8.75
CA LEU A 218 -16.07 -4.36 10.08
C LEU A 218 -15.20 -5.50 10.67
N ARG A 219 -14.45 -6.21 9.85
CA ARG A 219 -13.48 -7.24 10.28
C ARG A 219 -12.13 -6.66 10.69
N ILE A 220 -11.88 -5.38 10.37
CA ILE A 220 -10.62 -4.70 10.70
C ILE A 220 -10.84 -3.99 12.05
N PRO A 221 -10.04 -4.31 13.08
CA PRO A 221 -10.15 -3.63 14.36
C PRO A 221 -9.98 -2.12 14.17
N SER A 222 -10.86 -1.34 14.81
CA SER A 222 -10.64 0.10 14.88
C SER A 222 -9.29 0.33 15.56
N SER A 223 -8.40 1.11 14.94
CA SER A 223 -7.23 1.60 15.65
C SER A 223 -7.75 2.44 16.83
N ALA A 224 -7.74 1.88 18.03
CA ALA A 224 -8.04 2.63 19.23
C ALA A 224 -7.09 3.83 19.23
N GLY A 225 -7.66 5.02 19.12
CA GLY A 225 -6.90 6.25 19.26
C GLY A 225 -6.11 6.14 20.57
N GLY A 226 -4.78 6.18 20.48
CA GLY A 226 -3.94 6.22 21.65
C GLY A 226 -4.37 7.40 22.51
N SER A 227 -5.19 7.12 23.51
CA SER A 227 -5.39 8.03 24.64
C SER A 227 -4.07 8.06 25.38
N GLY A 228 -3.26 9.08 25.09
CA GLY A 228 -2.13 9.44 25.93
C GLY A 228 -2.63 9.69 27.33
N GLY A 229 -2.15 8.93 28.26
CA GLY A 229 -2.08 9.24 29.67
C GLY A 229 -0.70 9.79 29.99
#